data_b44bf214414c3eb05104bd2d62e266b7
#
_entry.id   b44bf214414c3eb05104bd2d62e266b7
#
_cell.length_a   1.000
_cell.length_b   1.000
_cell.length_c   1.000
_cell.angle_alpha   90.00
_cell.angle_beta   90.00
_cell.angle_gamma   90.00
#
_symmetry.space_group_name_H-M   'P 1'
#
loop_
_entity.id
_entity.type
_entity.pdbx_description
1 polymer ?
#
loop_
_entity_poly.entity_id
_entity_poly.type
_entity_poly.pdbx_seq_one_letter_code
_entity_poly.pdbx_strand_id
1 'polypeptide(L)'
;MTSIKIETIMKEKNRMGECPVWDEKTGHLVYVDINAQKVCRWNPITGKVQSLTLDARVGCVALRECGDYVLALGTRFGLLNWENQSVTTVSHLERDKPNNRFNDGKVDPAGRFVAGTMAEQSRPGVWEKQQGSLYTLYSDCSVVKQLDKLSISNGLDWSLDHQIFYHIDSLTFAVHAFDYDLQSGKIANRRLLYKLEEEESMPDGMCIDTEGKLWVACIDAGRIIRLDPETGKRLQTVKMPTPRITSCCFGGKDYSELYVTSASDGLSQEELRREPHAGEIFKVEQPQITKTSPRGLPYFRGI
;
A
#
# COMPACT_ATOMS: atom_id res chain seq x y z
N MET A 1 -9.14 -14.13 -26.40
CA MET A 1 -8.41 -13.56 -25.24
C MET A 1 -8.90 -12.13 -25.09
N THR A 2 -9.60 -11.82 -24.04
CA THR A 2 -10.04 -10.44 -23.75
C THR A 2 -8.81 -9.63 -23.35
N SER A 3 -8.57 -8.52 -24.03
CA SER A 3 -7.41 -7.65 -23.79
C SER A 3 -7.55 -6.92 -22.46
N ILE A 4 -6.45 -6.84 -21.70
CA ILE A 4 -6.35 -5.97 -20.52
C ILE A 4 -6.46 -4.53 -20.99
N LYS A 5 -7.38 -3.76 -20.39
CA LYS A 5 -7.50 -2.32 -20.65
C LYS A 5 -6.86 -1.56 -19.50
N ILE A 6 -5.95 -0.66 -19.80
CA ILE A 6 -5.32 0.24 -18.83
C ILE A 6 -5.70 1.67 -19.20
N GLU A 7 -6.23 2.39 -18.24
CA GLU A 7 -6.68 3.77 -18.39
C GLU A 7 -6.02 4.65 -17.34
N THR A 8 -5.46 5.80 -17.77
CA THR A 8 -5.06 6.85 -16.84
C THR A 8 -6.31 7.54 -16.31
N ILE A 9 -6.58 7.39 -15.02
CA ILE A 9 -7.73 8.04 -14.35
C ILE A 9 -7.38 9.39 -13.77
N MET A 10 -6.09 9.65 -13.58
CA MET A 10 -5.59 10.88 -12.98
C MET A 10 -4.24 11.25 -13.58
N LYS A 11 -4.20 12.41 -14.24
CA LYS A 11 -3.01 12.94 -14.95
C LYS A 11 -2.14 13.82 -14.07
N GLU A 12 -2.61 14.19 -12.89
CA GLU A 12 -1.80 14.92 -11.92
C GLU A 12 -0.65 14.03 -11.47
N LYS A 13 0.55 14.61 -11.44
CA LYS A 13 1.77 13.87 -11.14
C LYS A 13 1.97 13.79 -9.65
N ASN A 14 1.81 12.59 -9.10
CA ASN A 14 2.22 12.31 -7.73
C ASN A 14 3.74 12.17 -7.68
N ARG A 15 4.36 12.75 -6.66
CA ARG A 15 5.78 12.53 -6.39
C ARG A 15 6.04 11.09 -6.00
N MET A 16 5.24 10.58 -5.05
CA MET A 16 5.25 9.19 -4.59
C MET A 16 3.81 8.79 -4.24
N GLY A 17 2.99 8.53 -5.28
CA GLY A 17 1.64 8.02 -5.10
C GLY A 17 1.69 6.62 -4.49
N GLU A 18 0.90 6.36 -3.41
CA GLU A 18 1.02 5.14 -2.61
C GLU A 18 -0.25 4.80 -1.85
N CYS A 19 -0.27 3.58 -1.29
CA CYS A 19 -1.29 3.09 -0.38
C CYS A 19 -2.73 3.39 -0.86
N PRO A 20 -3.13 2.99 -2.07
CA PRO A 20 -4.49 3.20 -2.53
C PRO A 20 -5.46 2.31 -1.73
N VAL A 21 -6.61 2.88 -1.37
CA VAL A 21 -7.70 2.19 -0.72
C VAL A 21 -9.04 2.69 -1.27
N TRP A 22 -9.94 1.75 -1.59
CA TRP A 22 -11.27 2.10 -2.08
C TRP A 22 -12.24 2.32 -0.92
N ASP A 23 -12.75 3.53 -0.78
CA ASP A 23 -13.81 3.83 0.18
C ASP A 23 -15.18 3.56 -0.45
N GLU A 24 -15.76 2.39 -0.18
CA GLU A 24 -17.05 1.98 -0.74
C GLU A 24 -18.22 2.83 -0.21
N LYS A 25 -18.11 3.41 1.01
CA LYS A 25 -19.16 4.25 1.59
C LYS A 25 -19.34 5.55 0.83
N THR A 26 -18.24 6.14 0.39
CA THR A 26 -18.22 7.42 -0.32
C THR A 26 -17.99 7.28 -1.83
N GLY A 27 -17.59 6.09 -2.29
CA GLY A 27 -17.25 5.83 -3.69
C GLY A 27 -16.00 6.56 -4.16
N HIS A 28 -15.02 6.77 -3.26
CA HIS A 28 -13.76 7.45 -3.59
C HIS A 28 -12.57 6.51 -3.54
N LEU A 29 -11.59 6.75 -4.41
CA LEU A 29 -10.25 6.22 -4.23
C LEU A 29 -9.48 7.16 -3.29
N VAL A 30 -9.06 6.63 -2.14
CA VAL A 30 -8.22 7.34 -1.18
C VAL A 30 -6.79 6.84 -1.34
N TYR A 31 -5.81 7.73 -1.33
CA TYR A 31 -4.39 7.38 -1.46
C TYR A 31 -3.52 8.46 -0.82
N VAL A 32 -2.23 8.22 -0.75
CA VAL A 32 -1.25 9.20 -0.27
C VAL A 32 -0.27 9.59 -1.38
N ASP A 33 0.23 10.83 -1.32
CA ASP A 33 1.48 11.21 -1.97
C ASP A 33 2.51 11.43 -0.85
N ILE A 34 3.32 10.41 -0.61
CA ILE A 34 4.25 10.37 0.54
C ILE A 34 5.16 11.59 0.53
N ASN A 35 5.81 11.85 -0.61
CA ASN A 35 6.83 12.90 -0.71
C ASN A 35 6.23 14.31 -0.80
N ALA A 36 4.97 14.43 -1.20
CA ALA A 36 4.23 15.67 -1.13
C ALA A 36 3.50 15.88 0.22
N GLN A 37 3.58 14.91 1.14
CA GLN A 37 2.93 14.95 2.47
C GLN A 37 1.41 15.07 2.39
N LYS A 38 0.78 14.38 1.41
CA LYS A 38 -0.65 14.54 1.15
C LYS A 38 -1.42 13.25 1.38
N VAL A 39 -2.65 13.42 1.89
CA VAL A 39 -3.74 12.46 1.74
C VAL A 39 -4.67 12.98 0.67
N CYS A 40 -5.03 12.12 -0.28
CA CYS A 40 -5.80 12.48 -1.47
C CYS A 40 -7.07 11.62 -1.58
N ARG A 41 -8.13 12.19 -2.13
CA ARG A 41 -9.37 11.50 -2.50
C ARG A 41 -9.74 11.82 -3.94
N TRP A 42 -9.88 10.82 -4.76
CA TRP A 42 -10.37 10.96 -6.13
C TRP A 42 -11.82 10.46 -6.23
N ASN A 43 -12.65 11.30 -6.85
CA ASN A 43 -14.05 10.96 -7.13
C ASN A 43 -14.20 10.48 -8.57
N PRO A 44 -14.58 9.21 -8.84
CA PRO A 44 -14.68 8.67 -10.19
C PRO A 44 -15.81 9.29 -11.02
N ILE A 45 -16.85 9.84 -10.37
CA ILE A 45 -17.99 10.44 -11.07
C ILE A 45 -17.62 11.82 -11.62
N THR A 46 -16.91 12.62 -10.81
CA THR A 46 -16.56 14.00 -11.19
C THR A 46 -15.15 14.13 -11.76
N GLY A 47 -14.30 13.12 -11.60
CA GLY A 47 -12.89 13.14 -11.96
C GLY A 47 -12.03 14.04 -11.06
N LYS A 48 -12.61 14.66 -10.02
CA LYS A 48 -11.91 15.61 -9.16
C LYS A 48 -11.10 14.94 -8.08
N VAL A 49 -9.93 15.53 -7.79
CA VAL A 49 -9.08 15.16 -6.65
C VAL A 49 -9.21 16.23 -5.58
N GLN A 50 -9.41 15.81 -4.35
CA GLN A 50 -9.27 16.63 -3.15
C GLN A 50 -8.01 16.17 -2.41
N SER A 51 -7.24 17.07 -1.84
CA SER A 51 -6.05 16.71 -1.08
C SER A 51 -5.86 17.58 0.15
N LEU A 52 -5.31 16.99 1.20
CA LEU A 52 -4.87 17.67 2.42
C LEU A 52 -3.36 17.50 2.56
N THR A 53 -2.66 18.61 2.75
CA THR A 53 -1.21 18.59 3.06
C THR A 53 -1.03 18.57 4.57
N LEU A 54 -0.22 17.63 5.05
CA LEU A 54 0.03 17.41 6.47
C LEU A 54 1.46 17.86 6.85
N ASP A 55 1.75 17.82 8.14
CA ASP A 55 3.02 18.31 8.71
C ASP A 55 4.17 17.31 8.61
N ALA A 56 3.91 16.09 8.13
CA ALA A 56 4.90 15.04 7.92
C ALA A 56 4.54 14.17 6.71
N ARG A 57 5.51 13.38 6.24
CA ARG A 57 5.27 12.36 5.20
C ARG A 57 4.27 11.33 5.70
N VAL A 58 3.22 11.10 4.92
CA VAL A 58 2.18 10.11 5.20
C VAL A 58 2.55 8.84 4.45
N GLY A 59 2.96 7.81 5.16
CA GLY A 59 3.32 6.52 4.55
C GLY A 59 2.10 5.78 4.05
N CYS A 60 1.05 5.72 4.87
CA CYS A 60 -0.18 5.02 4.51
C CYS A 60 -1.41 5.61 5.21
N VAL A 61 -2.56 5.30 4.63
CA VAL A 61 -3.89 5.70 5.08
C VAL A 61 -4.82 4.50 5.09
N ALA A 62 -5.73 4.43 6.06
CA ALA A 62 -6.80 3.43 6.05
C ALA A 62 -8.11 4.04 6.54
N LEU A 63 -9.21 3.34 6.21
CA LEU A 63 -10.56 3.77 6.54
C LEU A 63 -10.88 3.46 8.02
N ARG A 64 -11.64 4.34 8.67
CA ARG A 64 -12.20 4.10 10.01
C ARG A 64 -13.67 3.73 9.93
N GLU A 65 -14.12 2.91 10.90
CA GLU A 65 -15.52 2.47 10.96
C GLU A 65 -16.50 3.64 11.16
N CYS A 66 -16.09 4.65 11.93
CA CYS A 66 -16.87 5.86 12.19
C CYS A 66 -16.82 6.91 11.06
N GLY A 67 -16.18 6.62 9.95
CA GLY A 67 -15.80 7.58 8.91
C GLY A 67 -14.41 8.17 9.19
N ASP A 68 -13.95 9.05 8.34
CA ASP A 68 -12.58 9.60 8.40
C ASP A 68 -11.47 8.53 8.22
N TYR A 69 -10.24 8.84 8.65
CA TYR A 69 -9.08 8.03 8.33
C TYR A 69 -8.16 7.81 9.53
N VAL A 70 -7.50 6.67 9.57
CA VAL A 70 -6.31 6.43 10.38
C VAL A 70 -5.08 6.54 9.48
N LEU A 71 -4.04 7.18 9.98
CA LEU A 71 -2.80 7.47 9.26
C LEU A 71 -1.59 6.91 9.99
N ALA A 72 -0.58 6.55 9.21
CA ALA A 72 0.78 6.40 9.69
C ALA A 72 1.66 7.47 9.01
N LEU A 73 2.10 8.48 9.77
CA LEU A 73 2.81 9.65 9.24
C LEU A 73 4.03 10.00 10.10
N GLY A 74 5.15 10.36 9.46
CA GLY A 74 6.43 10.40 10.16
C GLY A 74 6.67 9.09 10.89
N THR A 75 6.84 9.13 12.21
CA THR A 75 6.91 7.95 13.09
C THR A 75 5.75 7.89 14.09
N ARG A 76 4.57 8.39 13.72
CA ARG A 76 3.38 8.41 14.57
C ARG A 76 2.17 7.84 13.89
N PHE A 77 1.26 7.28 14.67
CA PHE A 77 -0.11 7.03 14.26
C PHE A 77 -0.98 8.25 14.55
N GLY A 78 -1.91 8.56 13.65
CA GLY A 78 -2.82 9.67 13.79
C GLY A 78 -4.22 9.36 13.28
N LEU A 79 -5.21 10.07 13.79
CA LEU A 79 -6.59 10.05 13.33
C LEU A 79 -6.86 11.36 12.59
N LEU A 80 -7.15 11.27 11.31
CA LEU A 80 -7.47 12.42 10.46
C LEU A 80 -8.98 12.62 10.44
N ASN A 81 -9.43 13.81 10.84
CA ASN A 81 -10.76 14.27 10.51
C ASN A 81 -10.70 15.10 9.22
N TRP A 82 -11.39 14.61 8.19
CA TRP A 82 -11.31 15.22 6.86
C TRP A 82 -11.99 16.57 6.77
N GLU A 83 -13.10 16.77 7.47
CA GLU A 83 -13.91 18.00 7.39
C GLU A 83 -13.19 19.20 8.01
N ASN A 84 -12.66 19.04 9.21
CA ASN A 84 -11.95 20.10 9.91
C ASN A 84 -10.43 20.08 9.65
N GLN A 85 -9.94 19.11 8.85
CA GLN A 85 -8.55 18.98 8.43
C GLN A 85 -7.56 18.80 9.59
N SER A 86 -8.02 18.26 10.72
CA SER A 86 -7.18 18.05 11.90
C SER A 86 -6.67 16.62 11.99
N VAL A 87 -5.47 16.46 12.53
CA VAL A 87 -4.88 15.16 12.87
C VAL A 87 -4.67 15.07 14.37
N THR A 88 -5.34 14.12 15.01
CA THR A 88 -5.09 13.78 16.42
C THR A 88 -4.02 12.70 16.48
N THR A 89 -2.89 12.98 17.10
CA THR A 89 -1.82 12.00 17.31
C THR A 89 -2.24 10.96 18.34
N VAL A 90 -2.14 9.69 17.98
CA VAL A 90 -2.47 8.55 18.86
C VAL A 90 -1.24 8.02 19.57
N SER A 91 -0.13 7.86 18.86
CA SER A 91 1.09 7.29 19.40
C SER A 91 2.30 7.77 18.62
N HIS A 92 3.41 8.03 19.32
CA HIS A 92 4.73 8.29 18.75
C HIS A 92 5.66 7.11 19.00
N LEU A 93 6.31 6.66 17.92
CA LEU A 93 7.23 5.53 17.93
C LEU A 93 8.64 5.95 17.51
N GLU A 94 9.62 5.08 17.72
CA GLU A 94 10.99 5.20 17.18
C GLU A 94 11.64 6.59 17.39
N ARG A 95 11.44 7.18 18.57
CA ARG A 95 12.02 8.50 18.92
C ARG A 95 13.55 8.51 18.89
N ASP A 96 14.16 7.34 18.99
CA ASP A 96 15.59 7.08 18.88
C ASP A 96 16.09 6.94 17.43
N LYS A 97 15.17 6.93 16.45
CA LYS A 97 15.45 6.78 15.02
C LYS A 97 14.94 7.98 14.20
N PRO A 98 15.60 9.14 14.26
CA PRO A 98 15.11 10.39 13.68
C PRO A 98 14.98 10.36 12.16
N ASN A 99 15.66 9.43 11.48
CA ASN A 99 15.61 9.26 10.03
C ASN A 99 14.53 8.27 9.58
N ASN A 100 13.80 7.65 10.50
CA ASN A 100 12.76 6.72 10.15
C ASN A 100 11.44 7.43 9.85
N ARG A 101 10.64 6.80 9.01
CA ARG A 101 9.24 7.12 8.78
C ARG A 101 8.42 5.86 8.57
N PHE A 102 7.12 5.97 8.74
CA PHE A 102 6.20 4.95 8.24
C PHE A 102 6.23 4.89 6.71
N ASN A 103 6.01 3.71 6.16
CA ASN A 103 5.89 3.44 4.74
C ASN A 103 4.52 2.83 4.45
N ASP A 104 4.40 1.54 4.19
CA ASP A 104 3.12 0.92 3.86
C ASP A 104 2.38 0.37 5.08
N GLY A 105 1.06 0.23 4.97
CA GLY A 105 0.21 -0.30 6.02
C GLY A 105 -1.21 -0.58 5.53
N LYS A 106 -1.91 -1.44 6.27
CA LYS A 106 -3.28 -1.88 5.97
C LYS A 106 -4.01 -2.27 7.24
N VAL A 107 -5.33 -2.18 7.24
CA VAL A 107 -6.15 -2.71 8.34
C VAL A 107 -6.24 -4.23 8.22
N ASP A 108 -6.02 -4.92 9.33
CA ASP A 108 -6.14 -6.38 9.41
C ASP A 108 -7.61 -6.83 9.44
N PRO A 109 -7.88 -8.12 9.20
CA PRO A 109 -9.27 -8.63 9.18
C PRO A 109 -10.05 -8.45 10.49
N ALA A 110 -9.38 -8.16 11.62
CA ALA A 110 -10.02 -7.89 12.91
C ALA A 110 -10.20 -6.39 13.20
N GLY A 111 -9.77 -5.50 12.29
CA GLY A 111 -9.93 -4.05 12.43
C GLY A 111 -8.79 -3.34 13.15
N ARG A 112 -7.59 -3.96 13.24
CA ARG A 112 -6.35 -3.33 13.75
C ARG A 112 -5.56 -2.73 12.60
N PHE A 113 -4.88 -1.61 12.81
CA PHE A 113 -4.07 -0.97 11.78
C PHE A 113 -2.62 -1.44 11.88
N VAL A 114 -2.14 -2.12 10.84
CA VAL A 114 -0.77 -2.65 10.73
C VAL A 114 0.02 -1.78 9.78
N ALA A 115 1.14 -1.23 10.22
CA ALA A 115 1.99 -0.39 9.39
C ALA A 115 3.47 -0.57 9.74
N GLY A 116 4.32 -0.44 8.73
CA GLY A 116 5.76 -0.62 8.89
C GLY A 116 6.56 0.63 8.62
N THR A 117 7.74 0.68 9.23
CA THR A 117 8.69 1.78 9.10
C THR A 117 9.89 1.42 8.23
N MET A 118 10.61 2.44 7.80
CA MET A 118 11.88 2.37 7.11
C MET A 118 12.71 3.62 7.43
N ALA A 119 14.03 3.56 7.23
CA ALA A 119 14.84 4.76 7.20
C ALA A 119 14.70 5.50 5.86
N GLU A 120 14.73 6.83 5.91
CA GLU A 120 14.85 7.64 4.70
C GLU A 120 16.18 7.37 4.00
N GLN A 121 16.21 7.59 2.69
CA GLN A 121 17.45 7.46 1.93
C GLN A 121 18.48 8.50 2.41
N SER A 122 19.67 8.06 2.76
CA SER A 122 20.78 8.97 3.09
C SER A 122 21.24 9.79 1.86
N ARG A 123 21.06 9.23 0.68
CA ARG A 123 21.21 9.84 -0.65
C ARG A 123 20.44 8.99 -1.67
N PRO A 124 20.09 9.49 -2.85
CA PRO A 124 19.33 8.76 -3.85
C PRO A 124 19.87 7.34 -4.09
N GLY A 125 18.99 6.34 -3.97
CA GLY A 125 19.33 4.92 -4.14
C GLY A 125 20.07 4.25 -2.99
N VAL A 126 20.35 4.96 -1.88
CA VAL A 126 21.07 4.40 -0.73
C VAL A 126 20.20 4.39 0.51
N TRP A 127 19.80 3.20 0.93
CA TRP A 127 18.99 2.96 2.13
C TRP A 127 19.82 2.42 3.28
N GLU A 128 19.55 2.89 4.50
CA GLU A 128 20.01 2.24 5.71
C GLU A 128 19.17 0.98 5.95
N LYS A 129 19.81 -0.19 5.81
CA LYS A 129 19.14 -1.47 5.98
C LYS A 129 18.82 -1.76 7.45
N GLN A 130 17.77 -2.54 7.68
CA GLN A 130 17.41 -3.10 8.99
C GLN A 130 17.10 -2.04 10.08
N GLN A 131 16.65 -0.84 9.69
CA GLN A 131 16.25 0.21 10.62
C GLN A 131 14.75 0.19 10.92
N GLY A 132 13.95 -0.40 10.05
CA GLY A 132 12.49 -0.44 10.15
C GLY A 132 11.95 -1.56 11.03
N SER A 133 10.69 -1.42 11.37
CA SER A 133 9.89 -2.38 12.16
C SER A 133 8.45 -2.42 11.65
N LEU A 134 7.71 -3.47 11.96
CA LEU A 134 6.28 -3.57 11.72
C LEU A 134 5.53 -3.43 13.03
N TYR A 135 4.51 -2.58 13.06
CA TYR A 135 3.70 -2.28 14.24
C TYR A 135 2.22 -2.55 13.98
N THR A 136 1.51 -2.98 15.01
CA THR A 136 0.04 -3.06 15.03
C THR A 136 -0.52 -2.05 16.02
N LEU A 137 -1.38 -1.16 15.56
CA LEU A 137 -2.20 -0.26 16.37
C LEU A 137 -3.53 -0.95 16.66
N TYR A 138 -3.84 -1.13 17.93
CA TYR A 138 -5.09 -1.74 18.41
C TYR A 138 -6.18 -0.68 18.63
N SER A 139 -7.41 -1.14 18.83
CA SER A 139 -8.58 -0.29 19.03
C SER A 139 -8.52 0.56 20.32
N ASP A 140 -7.78 0.11 21.32
CA ASP A 140 -7.51 0.82 22.58
C ASP A 140 -6.34 1.80 22.48
N CYS A 141 -5.83 2.05 21.27
CA CYS A 141 -4.66 2.85 20.99
C CYS A 141 -3.32 2.29 21.49
N SER A 142 -3.29 1.06 21.99
CA SER A 142 -2.02 0.38 22.27
C SER A 142 -1.31 0.01 20.97
N VAL A 143 0.03 -0.05 21.02
CA VAL A 143 0.86 -0.39 19.86
C VAL A 143 1.80 -1.53 20.21
N VAL A 144 1.83 -2.54 19.36
CA VAL A 144 2.73 -3.70 19.52
C VAL A 144 3.65 -3.79 18.31
N LYS A 145 4.95 -3.96 18.56
CA LYS A 145 5.94 -4.28 17.53
C LYS A 145 5.82 -5.77 17.17
N GLN A 146 5.56 -6.08 15.91
CA GLN A 146 5.44 -7.45 15.39
C GLN A 146 6.74 -7.97 14.79
N LEU A 147 7.43 -7.12 14.01
CA LEU A 147 8.72 -7.44 13.38
C LEU A 147 9.71 -6.32 13.63
N ASP A 148 10.97 -6.66 13.58
CA ASP A 148 12.10 -5.74 13.70
C ASP A 148 13.11 -5.98 12.58
N LYS A 149 14.07 -5.07 12.42
CA LYS A 149 15.17 -5.16 11.44
C LYS A 149 14.67 -5.29 10.00
N LEU A 150 13.56 -4.62 9.66
CA LEU A 150 13.11 -4.48 8.29
C LEU A 150 13.91 -3.37 7.59
N SER A 151 14.13 -3.54 6.30
CA SER A 151 14.82 -2.52 5.49
C SER A 151 13.84 -1.53 4.89
N ILE A 152 12.87 -2.01 4.12
CA ILE A 152 11.77 -1.21 3.57
C ILE A 152 10.50 -2.03 3.74
N SER A 153 9.77 -1.81 4.83
CA SER A 153 8.46 -2.44 5.04
C SER A 153 7.48 -1.93 4.00
N ASN A 154 6.91 -2.85 3.26
CA ASN A 154 6.05 -2.54 2.12
C ASN A 154 4.80 -3.43 2.10
N GLY A 155 4.28 -3.78 0.94
CA GLY A 155 3.02 -4.45 0.72
C GLY A 155 2.66 -5.52 1.74
N LEU A 156 1.42 -5.51 2.19
CA LEU A 156 0.90 -6.47 3.18
C LEU A 156 -0.56 -6.80 2.88
N ASP A 157 -0.94 -8.05 3.14
CA ASP A 157 -2.33 -8.51 3.06
C ASP A 157 -2.50 -9.84 3.83
N TRP A 158 -3.72 -10.35 3.92
CA TRP A 158 -4.06 -11.58 4.63
C TRP A 158 -4.78 -12.56 3.71
N SER A 159 -4.57 -13.86 3.93
CA SER A 159 -5.33 -14.90 3.24
C SER A 159 -6.83 -14.77 3.50
N LEU A 160 -7.66 -15.31 2.61
CA LEU A 160 -9.12 -15.20 2.70
C LEU A 160 -9.69 -15.91 3.93
N ASP A 161 -9.00 -16.93 4.43
CA ASP A 161 -9.34 -17.65 5.68
C ASP A 161 -8.76 -16.98 6.93
N HIS A 162 -8.01 -15.89 6.75
CA HIS A 162 -7.36 -15.10 7.81
C HIS A 162 -6.36 -15.90 8.67
N GLN A 163 -5.71 -16.92 8.09
CA GLN A 163 -4.70 -17.71 8.80
C GLN A 163 -3.26 -17.37 8.43
N ILE A 164 -3.08 -16.66 7.30
CA ILE A 164 -1.76 -16.28 6.77
C ILE A 164 -1.70 -14.78 6.61
N PHE A 165 -0.60 -14.21 7.07
CA PHE A 165 -0.20 -12.83 6.80
C PHE A 165 0.91 -12.83 5.75
N TYR A 166 0.74 -12.03 4.71
CA TYR A 166 1.73 -11.81 3.67
C TYR A 166 2.40 -10.46 3.85
N HIS A 167 3.72 -10.40 3.67
CA HIS A 167 4.47 -9.17 3.87
C HIS A 167 5.68 -9.08 2.93
N ILE A 168 5.96 -7.87 2.48
CA ILE A 168 7.10 -7.50 1.66
C ILE A 168 8.07 -6.63 2.48
N ASP A 169 9.32 -7.05 2.58
CA ASP A 169 10.46 -6.18 2.84
C ASP A 169 11.22 -6.02 1.53
N SER A 170 11.09 -4.88 0.87
CA SER A 170 11.46 -4.70 -0.54
C SER A 170 12.91 -5.06 -0.85
N LEU A 171 13.86 -4.74 0.04
CA LEU A 171 15.27 -5.06 -0.18
C LEU A 171 15.61 -6.55 -0.02
N THR A 172 14.64 -7.38 0.38
CA THR A 172 14.77 -8.83 0.30
C THR A 172 14.44 -9.37 -1.09
N PHE A 173 13.82 -8.56 -1.96
CA PHE A 173 13.31 -8.96 -3.28
C PHE A 173 12.41 -10.19 -3.18
N ALA A 174 11.54 -10.21 -2.18
CA ALA A 174 10.72 -11.38 -1.90
C ALA A 174 9.39 -11.01 -1.22
N VAL A 175 8.39 -11.88 -1.43
CA VAL A 175 7.16 -11.94 -0.64
C VAL A 175 7.33 -13.03 0.41
N HIS A 176 7.01 -12.71 1.66
CA HIS A 176 7.05 -13.64 2.77
C HIS A 176 5.64 -13.94 3.29
N ALA A 177 5.45 -15.13 3.81
CA ALA A 177 4.25 -15.54 4.51
C ALA A 177 4.56 -15.82 5.98
N PHE A 178 3.57 -15.56 6.84
CA PHE A 178 3.62 -15.82 8.29
C PHE A 178 2.32 -16.49 8.69
N ASP A 179 2.36 -17.34 9.70
CA ASP A 179 1.16 -17.78 10.37
C ASP A 179 0.55 -16.57 11.10
N TYR A 180 -0.76 -16.45 11.05
CA TYR A 180 -1.47 -15.32 11.61
C TYR A 180 -2.56 -15.77 12.57
N ASP A 181 -2.56 -15.21 13.77
CA ASP A 181 -3.62 -15.41 14.75
C ASP A 181 -4.61 -14.24 14.69
N LEU A 182 -5.79 -14.49 14.16
CA LEU A 182 -6.84 -13.48 13.98
C LEU A 182 -7.26 -12.84 15.31
N GLN A 183 -7.27 -13.61 16.41
CA GLN A 183 -7.73 -13.12 17.69
C GLN A 183 -6.75 -12.13 18.31
N SER A 184 -5.47 -12.46 18.33
CA SER A 184 -4.43 -11.62 18.94
C SER A 184 -3.73 -10.67 17.97
N GLY A 185 -3.80 -10.92 16.65
CA GLY A 185 -3.04 -10.21 15.61
C GLY A 185 -1.55 -10.59 15.57
N LYS A 186 -1.14 -11.63 16.29
CA LYS A 186 0.25 -12.10 16.30
C LYS A 186 0.61 -12.82 15.01
N ILE A 187 1.86 -12.64 14.60
CA ILE A 187 2.45 -13.31 13.44
C ILE A 187 3.62 -14.19 13.90
N ALA A 188 3.80 -15.33 13.22
CA ALA A 188 4.85 -16.30 13.54
C ALA A 188 5.32 -17.05 12.28
N ASN A 189 6.36 -17.86 12.41
CA ASN A 189 6.79 -18.83 11.41
C ASN A 189 7.00 -18.21 10.00
N ARG A 190 7.88 -17.19 9.92
CA ARG A 190 8.25 -16.55 8.65
C ARG A 190 8.77 -17.58 7.66
N ARG A 191 8.26 -17.53 6.43
CA ARG A 191 8.71 -18.38 5.32
C ARG A 191 8.72 -17.60 4.00
N LEU A 192 9.65 -17.97 3.13
CA LEU A 192 9.70 -17.43 1.78
C LEU A 192 8.51 -17.99 0.99
N LEU A 193 7.73 -17.10 0.38
CA LEU A 193 6.62 -17.45 -0.50
C LEU A 193 7.04 -17.34 -1.97
N TYR A 194 7.61 -16.21 -2.35
CA TYR A 194 8.04 -15.94 -3.71
C TYR A 194 9.29 -15.07 -3.70
N LYS A 195 10.30 -15.47 -4.48
CA LYS A 195 11.49 -14.66 -4.75
C LYS A 195 11.33 -14.03 -6.12
N LEU A 196 11.39 -12.70 -6.19
CA LEU A 196 11.27 -11.99 -7.45
C LEU A 196 12.43 -12.33 -8.38
N GLU A 197 12.12 -12.43 -9.66
CA GLU A 197 13.09 -12.55 -10.74
C GLU A 197 13.74 -11.18 -11.03
N GLU A 198 14.91 -11.17 -11.65
CA GLU A 198 15.65 -9.93 -11.93
C GLU A 198 14.82 -8.93 -12.75
N GLU A 199 14.05 -9.42 -13.72
CA GLU A 199 13.17 -8.61 -14.56
C GLU A 199 11.96 -7.99 -13.84
N GLU A 200 11.65 -8.49 -12.66
CA GLU A 200 10.54 -8.01 -11.80
C GLU A 200 11.01 -6.87 -10.89
N SER A 201 12.31 -6.66 -10.77
CA SER A 201 12.92 -5.64 -9.92
C SER A 201 12.46 -5.76 -8.45
N MET A 202 12.13 -4.66 -7.83
CA MET A 202 11.85 -4.60 -6.38
C MET A 202 10.34 -4.64 -6.13
N PRO A 203 9.84 -5.56 -5.25
CA PRO A 203 8.43 -5.59 -4.87
C PRO A 203 8.10 -4.40 -3.96
N ASP A 204 6.90 -3.84 -4.15
CA ASP A 204 6.42 -2.68 -3.44
C ASP A 204 5.05 -2.96 -2.80
N GLY A 205 4.00 -2.21 -3.09
CA GLY A 205 2.67 -2.45 -2.55
C GLY A 205 2.01 -3.73 -3.07
N MET A 206 1.03 -4.24 -2.32
CA MET A 206 0.37 -5.52 -2.60
C MET A 206 -1.10 -5.50 -2.20
N CYS A 207 -1.94 -6.22 -2.95
CA CYS A 207 -3.30 -6.56 -2.55
C CYS A 207 -3.65 -8.01 -2.92
N ILE A 208 -4.75 -8.52 -2.34
CA ILE A 208 -5.27 -9.87 -2.60
C ILE A 208 -6.57 -9.81 -3.39
N ASP A 209 -6.79 -10.78 -4.29
CA ASP A 209 -8.06 -10.92 -5.01
C ASP A 209 -9.00 -11.96 -4.37
N THR A 210 -10.20 -12.10 -4.92
CA THR A 210 -11.23 -13.02 -4.43
C THR A 210 -10.92 -14.50 -4.59
N GLU A 211 -9.90 -14.82 -5.40
CA GLU A 211 -9.38 -16.18 -5.56
C GLU A 211 -8.20 -16.45 -4.60
N GLY A 212 -7.91 -15.49 -3.71
CA GLY A 212 -6.80 -15.58 -2.77
C GLY A 212 -5.43 -15.39 -3.43
N LYS A 213 -5.36 -14.78 -4.62
CA LYS A 213 -4.10 -14.53 -5.32
C LYS A 213 -3.59 -13.13 -5.02
N LEU A 214 -2.28 -13.00 -4.87
CA LEU A 214 -1.61 -11.74 -4.53
C LEU A 214 -1.27 -10.95 -5.79
N TRP A 215 -1.56 -9.67 -5.77
CA TRP A 215 -1.17 -8.71 -6.81
C TRP A 215 -0.08 -7.81 -6.24
N VAL A 216 1.12 -7.88 -6.81
CA VAL A 216 2.32 -7.21 -6.31
C VAL A 216 2.79 -6.19 -7.33
N ALA A 217 2.90 -4.94 -6.90
CA ALA A 217 3.53 -3.89 -7.69
C ALA A 217 5.05 -4.09 -7.71
N CYS A 218 5.64 -3.95 -8.90
CA CYS A 218 7.07 -4.11 -9.13
C CYS A 218 7.65 -2.75 -9.56
N ILE A 219 8.17 -2.00 -8.59
CA ILE A 219 8.75 -0.68 -8.83
C ILE A 219 10.01 -0.80 -9.69
N ASP A 220 10.18 0.15 -10.61
CA ASP A 220 11.24 0.20 -11.62
C ASP A 220 11.19 -0.91 -12.69
N ALA A 221 10.20 -1.82 -12.63
CA ALA A 221 9.96 -2.84 -13.65
C ALA A 221 8.71 -2.58 -14.52
N GLY A 222 7.91 -1.56 -14.20
CA GLY A 222 6.73 -1.17 -14.98
C GLY A 222 5.71 -2.28 -15.11
N ARG A 223 5.43 -3.01 -14.02
CA ARG A 223 4.51 -4.14 -14.03
C ARG A 223 3.86 -4.41 -12.68
N ILE A 224 2.75 -5.12 -12.73
CA ILE A 224 2.15 -5.81 -11.60
C ILE A 224 2.17 -7.30 -11.91
N ILE A 225 2.53 -8.13 -10.94
CA ILE A 225 2.50 -9.58 -11.06
C ILE A 225 1.40 -10.16 -10.17
N ARG A 226 0.74 -11.21 -10.67
CA ARG A 226 -0.24 -11.99 -9.92
C ARG A 226 0.40 -13.29 -9.50
N LEU A 227 0.41 -13.56 -8.21
CA LEU A 227 1.05 -14.72 -7.60
C LEU A 227 0.01 -15.65 -6.98
N ASP A 228 0.28 -16.95 -7.09
CA ASP A 228 -0.44 -17.97 -6.35
C ASP A 228 0.32 -18.27 -5.04
N PRO A 229 -0.22 -17.90 -3.86
CA PRO A 229 0.48 -18.11 -2.61
C PRO A 229 0.53 -19.59 -2.18
N GLU A 230 -0.30 -20.46 -2.74
CA GLU A 230 -0.27 -21.89 -2.45
C GLU A 230 0.88 -22.60 -3.16
N THR A 231 1.12 -22.22 -4.41
CA THR A 231 2.15 -22.87 -5.25
C THR A 231 3.45 -22.10 -5.35
N GLY A 232 3.45 -20.82 -4.90
CA GLY A 232 4.59 -19.92 -5.07
C GLY A 232 4.88 -19.59 -6.53
N LYS A 233 3.90 -19.63 -7.43
CA LYS A 233 4.07 -19.39 -8.86
C LYS A 233 3.47 -18.06 -9.30
N ARG A 234 4.15 -17.39 -10.22
CA ARG A 234 3.60 -16.27 -10.98
C ARG A 234 2.56 -16.79 -11.98
N LEU A 235 1.33 -16.31 -11.86
CA LEU A 235 0.20 -16.67 -12.75
C LEU A 235 0.08 -15.71 -13.92
N GLN A 236 0.39 -14.42 -13.70
CA GLN A 236 0.15 -13.37 -14.69
C GLN A 236 1.10 -12.19 -14.48
N THR A 237 1.35 -11.45 -15.55
CA THR A 237 2.04 -10.15 -15.52
C THR A 237 1.22 -9.13 -16.30
N VAL A 238 0.93 -7.99 -15.67
CA VAL A 238 0.32 -6.82 -16.29
C VAL A 238 1.41 -5.77 -16.50
N LYS A 239 1.74 -5.47 -17.75
CA LYS A 239 2.68 -4.39 -18.09
C LYS A 239 1.98 -3.05 -17.95
N MET A 240 2.63 -2.12 -17.25
CA MET A 240 2.11 -0.79 -16.98
C MET A 240 2.81 0.27 -17.85
N PRO A 241 2.17 1.44 -18.07
CA PRO A 241 2.71 2.44 -18.99
C PRO A 241 3.87 3.27 -18.43
N THR A 242 4.33 3.01 -17.21
CA THR A 242 5.47 3.70 -16.56
C THR A 242 6.25 2.73 -15.67
N PRO A 243 7.57 2.90 -15.48
CA PRO A 243 8.39 1.95 -14.73
C PRO A 243 8.12 1.97 -13.21
N ARG A 244 7.85 3.14 -12.62
CA ARG A 244 7.77 3.30 -11.17
C ARG A 244 6.36 3.06 -10.62
N ILE A 245 5.90 1.82 -10.76
CA ILE A 245 4.63 1.33 -10.18
C ILE A 245 4.84 1.03 -8.70
N THR A 246 4.03 1.63 -7.84
CA THR A 246 4.24 1.62 -6.39
C THR A 246 3.27 0.71 -5.65
N SER A 247 1.97 0.80 -5.92
CA SER A 247 0.99 0.01 -5.16
C SER A 247 -0.29 -0.24 -5.96
N CYS A 248 -1.17 -1.07 -5.43
CA CYS A 248 -2.46 -1.35 -6.05
C CYS A 248 -3.54 -1.73 -5.03
N CYS A 249 -4.80 -1.49 -5.39
CA CYS A 249 -5.97 -1.98 -4.66
C CYS A 249 -7.13 -2.27 -5.60
N PHE A 250 -7.99 -3.19 -5.20
CA PHE A 250 -9.28 -3.38 -5.87
C PHE A 250 -10.30 -2.35 -5.42
N GLY A 251 -11.18 -1.95 -6.33
CA GLY A 251 -12.25 -1.01 -6.06
C GLY A 251 -13.26 -0.92 -7.19
N GLY A 252 -13.98 0.21 -7.27
CA GLY A 252 -15.13 0.35 -8.14
C GLY A 252 -16.40 -0.22 -7.53
N LYS A 253 -17.52 -0.13 -8.24
CA LYS A 253 -18.84 -0.51 -7.73
C LYS A 253 -18.94 -1.97 -7.27
N ASP A 254 -18.19 -2.86 -7.93
CA ASP A 254 -18.23 -4.31 -7.72
C ASP A 254 -16.82 -4.90 -7.48
N TYR A 255 -15.84 -4.05 -7.14
CA TYR A 255 -14.44 -4.42 -6.93
C TYR A 255 -13.78 -5.12 -8.14
N SER A 256 -14.29 -4.90 -9.34
CA SER A 256 -13.71 -5.45 -10.57
C SER A 256 -12.61 -4.57 -11.19
N GLU A 257 -12.37 -3.39 -10.63
CA GLU A 257 -11.36 -2.45 -11.09
C GLU A 257 -10.12 -2.55 -10.19
N LEU A 258 -8.93 -2.67 -10.80
CA LEU A 258 -7.66 -2.58 -10.08
C LEU A 258 -7.10 -1.17 -10.26
N TYR A 259 -7.04 -0.41 -9.18
CA TYR A 259 -6.39 0.90 -9.14
C TYR A 259 -4.91 0.74 -8.82
N VAL A 260 -4.07 1.49 -9.56
CA VAL A 260 -2.62 1.35 -9.51
C VAL A 260 -1.97 2.71 -9.38
N THR A 261 -1.15 2.90 -8.36
CA THR A 261 -0.40 4.11 -8.12
C THR A 261 1.00 4.05 -8.72
N SER A 262 1.59 5.22 -8.98
CA SER A 262 2.96 5.33 -9.47
C SER A 262 3.66 6.57 -8.92
N ALA A 263 4.97 6.66 -9.13
CA ALA A 263 5.82 7.75 -8.67
C ALA A 263 6.54 8.46 -9.81
N SER A 264 6.72 9.77 -9.67
CA SER A 264 7.59 10.58 -10.53
C SER A 264 8.94 10.89 -9.87
N ASP A 265 9.01 10.93 -8.54
CA ASP A 265 10.28 11.13 -7.83
C ASP A 265 11.23 9.95 -8.08
N GLY A 266 12.52 10.25 -8.14
CA GLY A 266 13.58 9.30 -8.44
C GLY A 266 13.91 9.19 -9.92
N LEU A 267 13.15 9.83 -10.81
CA LEU A 267 13.45 9.95 -12.23
C LEU A 267 14.13 11.30 -12.51
N SER A 268 15.15 11.28 -13.35
CA SER A 268 15.78 12.49 -13.89
C SER A 268 14.83 13.23 -14.83
N GLN A 269 15.13 14.50 -15.15
CA GLN A 269 14.34 15.28 -16.10
C GLN A 269 14.29 14.65 -17.50
N GLU A 270 15.34 13.94 -17.90
CA GLU A 270 15.39 13.23 -19.17
C GLU A 270 14.47 11.99 -19.14
N GLU A 271 14.51 11.21 -18.06
CA GLU A 271 13.62 10.07 -17.86
C GLU A 271 12.15 10.49 -17.79
N LEU A 272 11.82 11.59 -17.08
CA LEU A 272 10.45 12.13 -17.03
C LEU A 272 9.92 12.54 -18.42
N ARG A 273 10.80 12.98 -19.35
CA ARG A 273 10.37 13.24 -20.73
C ARG A 273 10.07 11.96 -21.51
N ARG A 274 10.80 10.87 -21.22
CA ARG A 274 10.59 9.54 -21.82
C ARG A 274 9.43 8.80 -21.19
N GLU A 275 9.14 9.09 -19.91
CA GLU A 275 8.12 8.46 -19.08
C GLU A 275 6.99 9.45 -18.73
N PRO A 276 6.20 9.88 -19.73
CA PRO A 276 5.21 10.93 -19.56
C PRO A 276 4.08 10.54 -18.58
N HIS A 277 3.94 9.26 -18.26
CA HIS A 277 2.93 8.73 -17.35
C HIS A 277 3.44 8.52 -15.90
N ALA A 278 4.70 8.81 -15.61
CA ALA A 278 5.25 8.69 -14.26
C ALA A 278 4.50 9.59 -13.27
N GLY A 279 4.08 9.04 -12.13
CA GLY A 279 3.29 9.72 -11.10
C GLY A 279 1.79 9.77 -11.35
N GLU A 280 1.30 9.25 -12.48
CA GLU A 280 -0.14 9.11 -12.75
C GLU A 280 -0.74 7.94 -11.96
N ILE A 281 -2.08 7.92 -11.84
CA ILE A 281 -2.83 6.79 -11.30
C ILE A 281 -3.62 6.13 -12.42
N PHE A 282 -3.62 4.82 -12.41
CA PHE A 282 -4.21 3.99 -13.46
C PHE A 282 -5.35 3.15 -12.91
N LYS A 283 -6.28 2.83 -13.80
CA LYS A 283 -7.28 1.81 -13.64
C LYS A 283 -7.00 0.67 -14.62
N VAL A 284 -6.96 -0.54 -14.13
CA VAL A 284 -6.81 -1.77 -14.92
C VAL A 284 -8.13 -2.52 -14.89
N GLU A 285 -8.73 -2.70 -16.04
CA GLU A 285 -9.92 -3.53 -16.22
C GLU A 285 -9.53 -4.88 -16.79
N GLN A 286 -9.90 -5.94 -16.10
CA GLN A 286 -9.67 -7.31 -16.53
C GLN A 286 -10.97 -8.12 -16.44
N PRO A 287 -11.39 -8.79 -17.53
CA PRO A 287 -12.62 -9.59 -17.53
C PRO A 287 -12.57 -10.81 -16.60
N GLN A 288 -11.38 -11.20 -16.14
CA GLN A 288 -11.17 -12.37 -15.27
C GLN A 288 -11.01 -12.01 -13.78
N ILE A 289 -10.95 -10.72 -13.44
CA ILE A 289 -11.02 -10.30 -12.05
C ILE A 289 -12.46 -10.46 -11.60
N THR A 290 -12.73 -11.45 -10.81
CA THR A 290 -14.09 -11.84 -10.41
C THR A 290 -14.79 -10.76 -9.60
N LYS A 291 -16.04 -10.54 -9.95
CA LYS A 291 -16.97 -9.49 -9.51
C LYS A 291 -17.45 -9.61 -8.06
N THR A 292 -16.62 -9.79 -7.06
CA THR A 292 -17.11 -9.68 -5.68
C THR A 292 -15.98 -9.30 -4.72
N SER A 293 -16.21 -8.28 -3.91
CA SER A 293 -15.47 -8.17 -2.65
C SER A 293 -15.82 -9.41 -1.83
N PRO A 294 -14.85 -10.23 -1.42
CA PRO A 294 -15.15 -11.39 -0.57
C PRO A 294 -15.69 -10.99 0.79
N ARG A 295 -15.43 -9.79 1.22
CA ARG A 295 -15.95 -9.10 2.43
C ARG A 295 -15.56 -7.63 2.28
N GLY A 296 -16.41 -6.69 2.71
CA GLY A 296 -16.06 -5.27 2.75
C GLY A 296 -14.65 -5.07 3.32
N LEU A 297 -13.94 -4.07 2.81
CA LEU A 297 -12.60 -3.76 3.32
C LEU A 297 -12.67 -3.60 4.84
N PRO A 298 -11.71 -4.15 5.59
CA PRO A 298 -11.69 -3.98 7.03
C PRO A 298 -11.48 -2.50 7.37
N TYR A 299 -12.32 -1.99 8.26
CA TYR A 299 -12.21 -0.64 8.80
C TYR A 299 -11.48 -0.69 10.13
N PHE A 300 -10.61 0.30 10.38
CA PHE A 300 -10.01 0.45 11.70
C PHE A 300 -11.09 0.72 12.75
N ARG A 301 -11.08 -0.07 13.82
CA ARG A 301 -12.08 -0.07 14.91
C ARG A 301 -11.59 0.64 16.16
N GLY A 302 -10.65 1.56 16.05
CA GLY A 302 -10.17 2.39 17.16
C GLY A 302 -10.98 3.68 17.32
N ILE A 303 -10.79 4.34 18.49
CA ILE A 303 -11.47 5.55 18.99
C ILE A 303 -11.66 6.62 17.93
#